data_b775e163e1419ff19443e3a539892765
#
_entry.id   b775e163e1419ff19443e3a539892765
#
_cell.length_a   1.000
_cell.length_b   1.000
_cell.length_c   1.000
_cell.angle_alpha   90.00
_cell.angle_beta   90.00
_cell.angle_gamma   90.00
#
_symmetry.space_group_name_H-M   'P 1'
#
loop_
_entity.id
_entity.type
_entity.pdbx_description
1 polymer ?
#
loop_
_entity_poly.entity_id
_entity_poly.type
_entity_poly.pdbx_seq_one_letter_code
_entity_poly.pdbx_strand_id
1 'polypeptide(L)' 'SRHHAFFIHDNETWFLEDRGSLNGSYVNRLLTNGRTALNSGDEVQLGKFRFTFHEAK' A
#
# COMPACT_ATOMS: atom_id res chain seq x y z
N SER A 1 16.66 -0.25 6.83
CA SER A 1 16.52 -0.54 5.80
C SER A 1 16.18 0.31 4.62
N ARG A 2 16.36 -0.22 3.51
CA ARG A 2 16.23 0.50 2.32
C ARG A 2 15.03 0.11 1.58
N HIS A 3 14.21 -0.73 2.17
CA HIS A 3 13.11 -1.28 1.44
C HIS A 3 11.89 -0.45 1.70
N HIS A 4 11.16 -0.14 0.67
CA HIS A 4 10.10 0.82 0.74
C HIS A 4 8.87 0.35 0.01
N ALA A 5 7.77 0.96 0.37
CA ALA A 5 6.56 0.84 -0.40
C ALA A 5 6.27 2.20 -0.99
N PHE A 6 5.64 2.19 -2.15
CA PHE A 6 5.35 3.42 -2.88
C PHE A 6 3.86 3.48 -3.20
N PHE A 7 3.30 4.69 -3.14
CA PHE A 7 1.96 4.89 -3.64
C PHE A 7 2.09 5.41 -5.07
N ILE A 8 1.42 4.77 -5.98
CA ILE A 8 1.51 5.12 -7.40
C ILE A 8 0.13 5.45 -7.91
N HIS A 9 0.01 6.57 -8.60
CA HIS A 9 -1.27 7.00 -9.16
C HIS A 9 -1.17 6.84 -10.67
N ASP A 10 -1.97 5.94 -11.23
CA ASP A 10 -1.90 5.64 -12.64
C ASP A 10 -3.31 5.45 -13.16
N ASN A 11 -3.72 6.23 -14.17
CA ASN A 11 -5.02 6.07 -14.78
C ASN A 11 -6.16 6.14 -13.77
N GLU A 12 -6.08 7.11 -12.88
CA GLU A 12 -7.11 7.36 -11.88
C GLU A 12 -7.24 6.24 -10.85
N THR A 13 -6.29 5.36 -10.80
CA THR A 13 -6.26 4.31 -9.79
C THR A 13 -5.00 4.46 -8.97
N TRP A 14 -5.14 4.32 -7.66
CA TRP A 14 -3.98 4.33 -6.78
C TRP A 14 -3.54 2.91 -6.50
N PHE A 15 -2.24 2.72 -6.43
CA PHE A 15 -1.66 1.42 -6.14
C PHE A 15 -0.65 1.54 -5.02
N LEU A 16 -0.51 0.48 -4.26
CA LEU A 16 0.59 0.33 -3.32
C LEU A 16 1.55 -0.67 -3.93
N GLU A 17 2.81 -0.29 -4.04
CA GLU A 17 3.81 -1.21 -4.56
C GLU A 17 4.88 -1.42 -3.51
N ASP A 18 5.06 -2.66 -3.09
CA ASP A 18 6.08 -3.01 -2.10
C ASP A 18 7.32 -3.49 -2.84
N ARG A 19 8.43 -2.88 -2.53
CA ARG A 19 9.69 -3.25 -3.17
C ARG A 19 10.62 -3.88 -2.17
N GLY A 20 10.24 -5.03 -1.69
CA GLY A 20 11.09 -5.82 -0.84
C GLY A 20 11.23 -5.30 0.57
N SER A 21 10.17 -4.76 1.14
CA SER A 21 10.26 -4.31 2.52
C SER A 21 10.46 -5.51 3.42
N LEU A 22 11.17 -5.28 4.51
CA LEU A 22 11.53 -6.37 5.40
C LEU A 22 10.31 -7.01 6.04
N ASN A 23 9.39 -6.20 6.49
CA ASN A 23 8.23 -6.70 7.21
C ASN A 23 7.01 -6.82 6.34
N GLY A 24 7.11 -6.45 5.09
CA GLY A 24 5.99 -6.55 4.18
C GLY A 24 5.02 -5.41 4.31
N SER A 25 4.14 -5.33 3.35
CA SER A 25 3.05 -4.36 3.35
C SER A 25 1.75 -5.12 3.25
N TYR A 26 0.72 -4.61 3.89
CA TYR A 26 -0.56 -5.29 3.90
C TYR A 26 -1.67 -4.33 3.49
N VAL A 27 -2.62 -4.83 2.74
CA VAL A 27 -3.83 -4.07 2.40
C VAL A 27 -4.99 -4.90 2.88
N ASN A 28 -5.80 -4.33 3.78
CA ASN A 28 -6.91 -5.05 4.41
C ASN A 28 -6.45 -6.36 5.02
N ARG A 29 -5.25 -6.31 5.63
CA ARG A 29 -4.65 -7.43 6.35
C ARG A 29 -4.22 -8.58 5.45
N LEU A 30 -4.11 -8.31 4.15
CA LEU A 30 -3.60 -9.29 3.22
C LEU A 30 -2.24 -8.84 2.75
N LEU A 31 -1.28 -9.72 2.78
CA LEU A 31 0.08 -9.40 2.37
C LEU A 31 0.09 -9.03 0.90
N THR A 32 0.69 -7.89 0.59
CA THR A 32 0.79 -7.49 -0.79
C THR A 32 2.04 -8.10 -1.39
N ASN A 33 2.01 -8.29 -2.69
CA ASN A 33 3.15 -8.82 -3.39
C ASN A 33 3.23 -8.07 -4.71
N GLY A 34 4.13 -7.09 -4.78
CA GLY A 34 4.20 -6.25 -5.94
C GLY A 34 3.18 -5.13 -5.85
N ARG A 35 2.43 -4.93 -6.89
CA ARG A 35 1.54 -3.79 -6.99
C ARG A 35 0.10 -4.21 -6.68
N THR A 36 -0.54 -3.46 -5.80
CA THR A 36 -1.90 -3.76 -5.37
C THR A 36 -2.75 -2.51 -5.53
N ALA A 37 -3.89 -2.64 -6.19
CA ALA A 37 -4.79 -1.51 -6.37
C ALA A 37 -5.46 -1.17 -5.05
N LEU A 38 -5.64 0.12 -4.81
CA LEU A 38 -6.23 0.62 -3.58
C LEU A 38 -7.55 1.28 -3.86
N ASN A 39 -8.49 1.08 -2.94
CA ASN A 39 -9.76 1.78 -2.99
C ASN A 39 -9.89 2.60 -1.73
N SER A 40 -10.65 3.67 -1.82
CA SER A 40 -10.87 4.52 -0.66
C SER A 40 -11.48 3.68 0.47
N GLY A 41 -10.92 3.82 1.66
CA GLY A 41 -11.37 3.03 2.79
C GLY A 41 -10.52 1.80 3.07
N ASP A 42 -9.56 1.48 2.20
CA ASP A 42 -8.71 0.33 2.44
C ASP A 42 -7.75 0.60 3.60
N GLU A 43 -7.52 -0.42 4.40
CA GLU A 43 -6.57 -0.33 5.49
C GLU A 43 -5.20 -0.73 4.96
N VAL A 44 -4.21 0.13 5.17
CA VAL A 44 -2.85 -0.11 4.70
C VAL A 44 -1.94 -0.24 5.90
N GLN A 45 -1.11 -1.26 5.90
CA GLN A 45 -0.14 -1.45 6.96
C GLN A 45 1.26 -1.53 6.38
N LEU A 46 2.14 -0.66 6.84
CA LEU A 46 3.53 -0.65 6.40
C LEU A 46 4.39 -0.84 7.64
N GLY A 47 4.99 -2.02 7.77
CA GLY A 47 5.73 -2.35 8.96
C GLY A 47 4.81 -2.32 10.16
N LYS A 48 5.11 -1.45 11.13
CA LYS A 48 4.28 -1.34 12.30
C LYS A 48 3.29 -0.18 12.21
N PHE A 49 3.23 0.50 11.07
CA PHE A 49 2.31 1.60 10.90
C PHE A 49 1.08 1.14 10.16
N ARG A 50 -0.09 1.59 10.63
CA ARG A 50 -1.34 1.21 10.04
C ARG A 50 -2.20 2.44 9.85
N PHE A 51 -2.79 2.60 8.67
CA PHE A 51 -3.62 3.75 8.40
C PHE A 51 -4.63 3.41 7.32
N THR A 52 -5.58 4.29 7.12
CA THR A 52 -6.63 4.08 6.14
C THR A 52 -6.37 4.96 4.94
N PHE A 53 -6.47 4.37 3.77
CA PHE A 53 -6.28 5.11 2.53
C PHE A 53 -7.59 5.79 2.14
N HIS A 54 -7.52 7.09 1.86
CA HIS A 54 -8.67 7.83 1.37
C HIS A 54 -8.25 8.57 0.13
N GLU A 55 -9.10 8.49 -0.88
CA GLU A 55 -8.81 9.21 -2.12
C GLU A 55 -9.63 10.48 -2.13
N ALA A 56 -8.97 11.61 -2.35
CA ALA A 56 -9.65 12.89 -2.43
C ALA A 56 -10.37 13.00 -3.75
N LYS A 57 -11.55 13.59 -3.72
CA LYS A 57 -12.32 13.77 -4.95
C LYS A 57 -12.54 15.19 -5.25
#